data_e1aae7bafb012bfbba96ce56c54bbd13
#
_entry.id   e1aae7bafb012bfbba96ce56c54bbd13
#
_cell.length_a   1.000
_cell.length_b   1.000
_cell.length_c   1.000
_cell.angle_alpha   90.00
_cell.angle_beta   90.00
_cell.angle_gamma   90.00
#
_symmetry.space_group_name_H-M   'P 1'
#
loop_
_entity.id
_entity.type
_entity.pdbx_description
1 polymer ?
#
loop_
_entity_poly.entity_id
_entity_poly.type
_entity_poly.pdbx_seq_one_letter_code
_entity_poly.pdbx_strand_id
1 'polypeptide(L)'
;MPHLTILYTPNLDRPASDGGTDISALCAALAETMVAQRDENGQPVFPVGGVRVLAYAASHYCVADGGAAGLAAGGTGEYAFVYLNLRMAQGRSPAVHEAVGNALDARIKQHFAPLLASRHIGITLQIDEGGEVFNSRTSSLHPLFQRG
;
A
#
# COMPACT_ATOMS: atom_id res chain seq x y z
N MET A 1 3.76 -13.77 7.51
CA MET A 1 3.43 -12.43 8.04
C MET A 1 3.09 -11.51 6.90
N PRO A 2 1.99 -10.75 6.98
CA PRO A 2 1.62 -9.84 5.92
C PRO A 2 2.54 -8.61 5.94
N HIS A 3 3.18 -8.34 4.81
CA HIS A 3 3.98 -7.15 4.60
C HIS A 3 3.40 -6.37 3.44
N LEU A 4 2.93 -5.15 3.70
CA LEU A 4 2.56 -4.21 2.67
C LEU A 4 3.70 -3.21 2.49
N THR A 5 4.38 -3.33 1.37
CA THR A 5 5.49 -2.46 1.00
C THR A 5 4.99 -1.44 -0.01
N ILE A 6 5.27 -0.17 0.25
CA ILE A 6 4.89 0.95 -0.61
C ILE A 6 6.17 1.60 -1.11
N LEU A 7 6.36 1.60 -2.43
CA LEU A 7 7.41 2.36 -3.09
C LEU A 7 6.75 3.54 -3.81
N TYR A 8 7.26 4.74 -3.59
CA TYR A 8 6.64 5.93 -4.19
C TYR A 8 7.68 6.96 -4.62
N THR A 9 7.30 7.80 -5.55
CA THR A 9 8.15 8.91 -5.99
C THR A 9 8.15 10.02 -4.95
N PRO A 10 9.33 10.58 -4.58
CA PRO A 10 9.44 11.53 -3.47
C PRO A 10 8.75 12.87 -3.69
N ASN A 11 8.31 13.16 -4.91
CA ASN A 11 7.49 14.34 -5.19
C ASN A 11 6.10 14.29 -4.54
N LEU A 12 5.74 13.15 -3.91
CA LEU A 12 4.54 13.00 -3.09
C LEU A 12 4.77 13.45 -1.64
N ASP A 13 6.02 13.60 -1.19
CA ASP A 13 6.38 14.07 0.16
C ASP A 13 6.36 15.61 0.27
N ARG A 14 5.48 16.24 -0.46
CA ARG A 14 5.24 17.68 -0.41
C ARG A 14 3.94 17.95 0.34
N PRO A 15 3.74 19.20 0.81
CA PRO A 15 2.42 19.61 1.31
C PRO A 15 1.33 19.37 0.26
N ALA A 16 0.11 19.13 0.71
CA ALA A 16 -1.04 18.93 -0.20
C ALA A 16 -1.24 20.14 -1.14
N SER A 17 -0.93 21.35 -0.70
CA SER A 17 -0.96 22.57 -1.51
C SER A 17 0.00 22.53 -2.70
N ASP A 18 1.08 21.76 -2.60
CA ASP A 18 2.11 21.61 -3.64
C ASP A 18 1.98 20.28 -4.39
N GLY A 19 0.85 19.63 -4.30
CA GLY A 19 0.55 18.37 -5.00
C GLY A 19 1.10 17.13 -4.32
N GLY A 20 1.45 17.22 -3.04
CA GLY A 20 1.86 16.08 -2.23
C GLY A 20 0.71 15.46 -1.45
N THR A 21 1.04 14.49 -0.61
CA THR A 21 0.09 13.81 0.26
C THR A 21 0.79 13.32 1.52
N ASP A 22 0.00 13.02 2.56
CA ASP A 22 0.51 12.46 3.80
C ASP A 22 0.65 10.94 3.67
N ILE A 23 1.87 10.47 3.40
CA ILE A 23 2.19 9.05 3.25
C ILE A 23 2.05 8.32 4.60
N SER A 24 2.35 8.97 5.72
CA SER A 24 2.17 8.36 7.05
C SER A 24 0.70 8.08 7.33
N ALA A 25 -0.20 9.00 6.95
CA ALA A 25 -1.64 8.80 7.05
C ALA A 25 -2.11 7.64 6.17
N LEU A 26 -1.56 7.50 4.97
CA LEU A 26 -1.83 6.36 4.10
C LEU A 26 -1.42 5.04 4.75
N CYS A 27 -0.22 4.98 5.32
CA CYS A 27 0.27 3.78 6.02
C CYS A 27 -0.65 3.38 7.17
N ALA A 28 -1.07 4.34 7.99
CA ALA A 28 -1.99 4.10 9.10
C ALA A 28 -3.35 3.60 8.63
N ALA A 29 -3.91 4.22 7.57
CA ALA A 29 -5.20 3.83 7.00
C ALA A 29 -5.17 2.41 6.41
N LEU A 30 -4.09 2.04 5.73
CA LEU A 30 -3.95 0.70 5.16
C LEU A 30 -3.70 -0.36 6.24
N ALA A 31 -2.94 -0.04 7.28
CA ALA A 31 -2.77 -0.94 8.43
C ALA A 31 -4.11 -1.20 9.13
N GLU A 32 -4.91 -0.18 9.37
CA GLU A 32 -6.26 -0.29 9.93
C GLU A 32 -7.14 -1.18 9.06
N THR A 33 -7.12 -0.95 7.74
CA THR A 33 -7.88 -1.76 6.78
C THR A 33 -7.47 -3.23 6.83
N MET A 34 -6.17 -3.53 6.92
CA MET A 34 -5.67 -4.90 7.03
C MET A 34 -6.12 -5.57 8.34
N VAL A 35 -6.00 -4.88 9.46
CA VAL A 35 -6.40 -5.39 10.78
C VAL A 35 -7.90 -5.71 10.82
N ALA A 36 -8.71 -4.97 10.08
CA ALA A 36 -10.18 -5.15 10.03
C ALA A 36 -10.60 -6.35 9.16
N GLN A 37 -9.73 -6.94 8.36
CA GLN A 37 -10.11 -8.01 7.44
C GLN A 37 -10.48 -9.30 8.18
N ARG A 38 -11.56 -9.93 7.71
CA ARG A 38 -12.08 -11.20 8.25
C ARG A 38 -12.25 -12.21 7.11
N ASP A 39 -12.01 -13.47 7.43
CA ASP A 39 -12.27 -14.57 6.51
C ASP A 39 -13.75 -14.98 6.52
N GLU A 40 -14.07 -16.05 5.78
CA GLU A 40 -15.44 -16.56 5.65
C GLU A 40 -16.03 -17.05 6.99
N ASN A 41 -15.19 -17.32 7.97
CA ASN A 41 -15.58 -17.77 9.32
C ASN A 41 -15.58 -16.62 10.34
N GLY A 42 -15.38 -15.38 9.89
CA GLY A 42 -15.29 -14.21 10.76
C GLY A 42 -13.99 -14.10 11.54
N GLN A 43 -12.98 -14.93 11.22
CA GLN A 43 -11.67 -14.87 11.87
C GLN A 43 -10.77 -13.81 11.25
N PRO A 44 -9.88 -13.19 12.03
CA PRO A 44 -8.93 -12.24 11.46
C PRO A 44 -8.08 -12.88 10.35
N VAL A 45 -8.03 -12.24 9.19
CA VAL A 45 -7.14 -12.66 8.09
C VAL A 45 -5.69 -12.44 8.48
N PHE A 46 -5.42 -11.32 9.15
CA PHE A 46 -4.08 -10.94 9.59
C PHE A 46 -4.03 -10.78 11.11
N PRO A 47 -3.04 -11.39 11.78
CA PRO A 47 -2.81 -11.11 13.20
C PRO A 47 -2.35 -9.65 13.38
N VAL A 48 -2.91 -8.93 14.34
CA VAL A 48 -2.60 -7.51 14.56
C VAL A 48 -1.11 -7.28 14.74
N GLY A 49 -0.44 -8.07 15.55
CA GLY A 49 1.00 -7.97 15.79
C GLY A 49 1.87 -8.30 14.58
N GLY A 50 1.29 -8.89 13.54
CA GLY A 50 1.98 -9.26 12.28
C GLY A 50 1.86 -8.24 11.17
N VAL A 51 0.92 -7.29 11.27
CA VAL A 51 0.70 -6.30 10.21
C VAL A 51 1.87 -5.33 10.14
N ARG A 52 2.39 -5.14 8.92
CA ARG A 52 3.46 -4.19 8.62
C ARG A 52 3.09 -3.42 7.36
N VAL A 53 3.10 -2.09 7.44
CA VAL A 53 2.95 -1.20 6.29
C VAL A 53 4.14 -0.26 6.30
N LEU A 54 5.01 -0.40 5.31
CA LEU A 54 6.26 0.35 5.22
C LEU A 54 6.30 1.08 3.87
N ALA A 55 6.61 2.36 3.90
CA ALA A 55 6.70 3.17 2.69
C ALA A 55 8.12 3.70 2.51
N TYR A 56 8.61 3.58 1.28
CA TYR A 56 9.96 3.98 0.88
C TYR A 56 9.89 4.94 -0.30
N ALA A 57 10.45 6.13 -0.14
CA ALA A 57 10.62 7.06 -1.26
C ALA A 57 11.75 6.59 -2.17
N ALA A 58 11.50 6.55 -3.48
CA ALA A 58 12.52 6.20 -4.45
C ALA A 58 13.46 7.40 -4.66
N SER A 59 14.72 7.30 -4.23
CA SER A 59 15.70 8.36 -4.38
C SER A 59 15.99 8.72 -5.83
N HIS A 60 15.89 7.72 -6.73
CA HIS A 60 16.11 7.86 -8.16
C HIS A 60 14.97 7.17 -8.89
N TYR A 61 14.35 7.84 -9.83
CA TYR A 61 13.21 7.28 -10.56
C TYR A 61 13.05 7.93 -11.93
N CYS A 62 12.42 7.18 -12.82
CA CYS A 62 11.86 7.68 -14.06
C CYS A 62 10.52 6.97 -14.28
N VAL A 63 9.46 7.73 -14.52
CA VAL A 63 8.13 7.22 -14.79
C VAL A 63 7.79 7.43 -16.24
N ALA A 64 7.41 6.37 -16.93
CA ALA A 64 7.01 6.36 -18.34
C ALA A 64 8.03 7.08 -19.25
N ASP A 65 7.63 8.17 -19.90
CA ASP A 65 8.46 8.98 -20.80
C ASP A 65 9.18 10.14 -20.10
N GLY A 66 9.23 10.14 -18.77
CA GLY A 66 9.86 11.19 -17.97
C GLY A 66 9.09 12.49 -17.90
N GLY A 67 7.85 12.55 -18.44
CA GLY A 67 7.00 13.73 -18.36
C GLY A 67 6.68 14.39 -19.72
N ALA A 68 7.23 13.87 -20.81
CA ALA A 68 7.08 14.52 -22.14
C ALA A 68 5.62 14.66 -22.59
N ALA A 69 4.84 13.60 -22.47
CA ALA A 69 3.42 13.63 -22.82
C ALA A 69 2.62 14.55 -21.92
N GLY A 70 2.96 14.63 -20.64
CA GLY A 70 2.33 15.53 -19.68
C GLY A 70 2.58 16.99 -20.02
N LEU A 71 3.79 17.36 -20.41
CA LEU A 71 4.12 18.70 -20.91
C LEU A 71 3.36 19.02 -22.18
N ALA A 72 3.32 18.09 -23.14
CA ALA A 72 2.60 18.26 -24.40
C ALA A 72 1.08 18.46 -24.17
N ALA A 73 0.52 17.89 -23.12
CA ALA A 73 -0.87 18.06 -22.74
C ALA A 73 -1.14 19.33 -21.91
N GLY A 74 -0.13 20.18 -21.71
CA GLY A 74 -0.26 21.44 -20.96
C GLY A 74 -0.03 21.31 -19.45
N GLY A 75 0.42 20.17 -18.97
CA GLY A 75 0.80 19.96 -17.57
C GLY A 75 2.23 20.38 -17.26
N THR A 76 2.69 20.05 -16.06
CA THR A 76 4.03 20.38 -15.56
C THR A 76 5.12 19.45 -16.07
N GLY A 77 4.79 18.32 -16.65
CA GLY A 77 5.76 17.27 -17.00
C GLY A 77 6.22 16.46 -15.80
N GLU A 78 5.63 16.65 -14.64
CA GLU A 78 5.98 15.93 -13.42
C GLU A 78 5.01 14.78 -13.20
N TYR A 79 5.51 13.55 -13.20
CA TYR A 79 4.74 12.36 -12.91
C TYR A 79 5.01 11.89 -11.48
N ALA A 80 4.00 11.27 -10.88
CA ALA A 80 4.14 10.54 -9.64
C ALA A 80 3.74 9.08 -9.83
N PHE A 81 4.30 8.21 -9.01
CA PHE A 81 3.99 6.79 -9.04
C PHE A 81 4.00 6.21 -7.63
N VAL A 82 3.04 5.32 -7.38
CA VAL A 82 2.95 4.56 -6.12
C VAL A 82 2.78 3.09 -6.47
N TYR A 83 3.68 2.27 -5.99
CA TYR A 83 3.61 0.82 -6.10
C TYR A 83 3.38 0.21 -4.72
N LEU A 84 2.30 -0.53 -4.57
CA LEU A 84 1.95 -1.21 -3.32
C LEU A 84 1.97 -2.71 -3.57
N ASN A 85 2.72 -3.43 -2.78
CA ASN A 85 2.78 -4.89 -2.82
C ASN A 85 2.46 -5.48 -1.46
N LEU A 86 1.37 -6.23 -1.39
CA LEU A 86 1.03 -7.02 -0.21
C LEU A 86 1.49 -8.46 -0.43
N ARG A 87 2.42 -8.90 0.39
CA ARG A 87 2.84 -10.29 0.44
C ARG A 87 2.10 -11.01 1.57
N MET A 88 1.38 -12.06 1.22
CA MET A 88 0.61 -12.88 2.15
C MET A 88 1.18 -14.30 2.22
N ALA A 89 1.01 -14.96 3.36
CA ALA A 89 1.25 -16.39 3.45
C ALA A 89 0.22 -17.16 2.64
N GLN A 90 0.60 -18.33 2.15
CA GLN A 90 -0.30 -19.25 1.44
C GLN A 90 -1.39 -19.78 2.37
N GLY A 91 -2.50 -20.26 1.79
CA GLY A 91 -3.56 -20.96 2.50
C GLY A 91 -4.87 -20.18 2.64
N ARG A 92 -4.96 -18.95 2.14
CA ARG A 92 -6.23 -18.22 2.07
C ARG A 92 -6.95 -18.55 0.79
N SER A 93 -8.29 -18.46 0.82
CA SER A 93 -9.10 -18.70 -0.35
C SER A 93 -9.00 -17.55 -1.37
N PRO A 94 -9.33 -17.80 -2.66
CA PRO A 94 -9.46 -16.73 -3.64
C PRO A 94 -10.44 -15.64 -3.23
N ALA A 95 -11.52 -15.99 -2.53
CA ALA A 95 -12.51 -15.03 -2.05
C ALA A 95 -11.91 -14.08 -1.00
N VAL A 96 -11.04 -14.59 -0.12
CA VAL A 96 -10.32 -13.76 0.86
C VAL A 96 -9.33 -12.83 0.15
N HIS A 97 -8.60 -13.32 -0.84
CA HIS A 97 -7.68 -12.49 -1.63
C HIS A 97 -8.40 -11.34 -2.31
N GLU A 98 -9.53 -11.63 -2.94
CA GLU A 98 -10.34 -10.62 -3.62
C GLU A 98 -10.91 -9.59 -2.63
N ALA A 99 -11.42 -10.04 -1.50
CA ALA A 99 -11.98 -9.16 -0.47
C ALA A 99 -10.89 -8.22 0.12
N VAL A 100 -9.72 -8.76 0.43
CA VAL A 100 -8.59 -7.97 0.92
C VAL A 100 -8.13 -6.95 -0.14
N GLY A 101 -7.99 -7.41 -1.38
CA GLY A 101 -7.60 -6.56 -2.50
C GLY A 101 -8.58 -5.40 -2.72
N ASN A 102 -9.87 -5.70 -2.73
CA ASN A 102 -10.92 -4.69 -2.91
C ASN A 102 -10.95 -3.67 -1.76
N ALA A 103 -10.77 -4.13 -0.52
CA ALA A 103 -10.75 -3.24 0.65
C ALA A 103 -9.55 -2.28 0.61
N LEU A 104 -8.36 -2.78 0.29
CA LEU A 104 -7.16 -1.95 0.14
C LEU A 104 -7.29 -1.00 -1.05
N ASP A 105 -7.76 -1.47 -2.19
CA ASP A 105 -7.95 -0.66 -3.39
C ASP A 105 -8.90 0.50 -3.14
N ALA A 106 -10.03 0.24 -2.47
CA ALA A 106 -10.98 1.28 -2.11
C ALA A 106 -10.36 2.36 -1.23
N ARG A 107 -9.55 1.94 -0.24
CA ARG A 107 -8.87 2.87 0.66
C ARG A 107 -7.81 3.69 -0.05
N ILE A 108 -7.06 3.06 -0.94
CA ILE A 108 -6.04 3.73 -1.78
C ILE A 108 -6.70 4.79 -2.67
N LYS A 109 -7.77 4.43 -3.37
CA LYS A 109 -8.52 5.35 -4.24
C LYS A 109 -9.07 6.54 -3.45
N GLN A 110 -9.61 6.30 -2.28
CA GLN A 110 -10.09 7.37 -1.40
C GLN A 110 -8.96 8.34 -1.01
N HIS A 111 -7.80 7.81 -0.63
CA HIS A 111 -6.66 8.63 -0.23
C HIS A 111 -6.13 9.49 -1.37
N PHE A 112 -6.01 8.91 -2.57
CA PHE A 112 -5.41 9.58 -3.73
C PHE A 112 -6.41 10.30 -4.63
N ALA A 113 -7.70 10.31 -4.30
CA ALA A 113 -8.73 10.94 -5.14
C ALA A 113 -8.38 12.40 -5.54
N PRO A 114 -7.91 13.27 -4.64
CA PRO A 114 -7.53 14.64 -5.02
C PRO A 114 -6.38 14.68 -6.02
N LEU A 115 -5.38 13.81 -5.87
CA LEU A 115 -4.22 13.77 -6.77
C LEU A 115 -4.57 13.16 -8.12
N LEU A 116 -5.41 12.14 -8.15
CA LEU A 116 -5.90 11.54 -9.40
C LEU A 116 -6.68 12.56 -10.24
N ALA A 117 -7.36 13.50 -9.60
CA ALA A 117 -8.12 14.56 -10.27
C ALA A 117 -7.25 15.72 -10.77
N SER A 118 -6.04 15.92 -10.21
CA SER A 118 -5.23 17.13 -10.43
C SER A 118 -3.82 16.87 -10.94
N ARG A 119 -3.33 15.64 -10.91
CA ARG A 119 -1.96 15.29 -11.29
C ARG A 119 -1.93 14.06 -12.19
N HIS A 120 -0.81 13.91 -12.90
CA HIS A 120 -0.46 12.67 -13.59
C HIS A 120 0.21 11.73 -12.60
N ILE A 121 -0.55 10.78 -12.09
CA ILE A 121 -0.11 9.80 -11.10
C ILE A 121 -0.57 8.39 -11.49
N GLY A 122 0.35 7.42 -11.39
CA GLY A 122 0.03 6.01 -11.51
C GLY A 122 0.05 5.33 -10.14
N ILE A 123 -0.88 4.42 -9.91
CA ILE A 123 -0.95 3.66 -8.66
C ILE A 123 -1.22 2.20 -9.00
N THR A 124 -0.39 1.31 -8.48
CA THR A 124 -0.52 -0.13 -8.70
C THR A 124 -0.53 -0.85 -7.37
N LEU A 125 -1.55 -1.65 -7.13
CA LEU A 125 -1.63 -2.58 -6.01
C LEU A 125 -1.52 -4.01 -6.54
N GLN A 126 -0.60 -4.78 -5.96
CA GLN A 126 -0.45 -6.21 -6.23
C GLN A 126 -0.45 -7.00 -4.93
N ILE A 127 -1.06 -8.18 -4.97
CA ILE A 127 -1.03 -9.13 -3.86
C ILE A 127 -0.32 -10.38 -4.35
N ASP A 128 0.71 -10.79 -3.61
CA ASP A 128 1.47 -12.00 -3.89
C ASP A 128 1.35 -12.96 -2.72
N GLU A 129 1.25 -14.24 -3.02
CA GLU A 129 1.43 -15.32 -2.06
C GLU A 129 2.84 -15.86 -2.16
N GLY A 130 3.44 -16.20 -1.02
CA GLY A 130 4.76 -16.83 -1.00
C GLY A 130 4.82 -18.04 -0.08
N GLY A 131 5.38 -19.14 -0.60
CA GLY A 131 5.81 -20.27 0.23
C GLY A 131 7.12 -19.93 0.92
N GLU A 132 7.12 -20.01 2.25
CA GLU A 132 8.33 -19.79 3.04
C GLU A 132 9.08 -21.12 3.17
N VAL A 133 10.36 -21.14 2.79
CA VAL A 133 11.25 -22.31 3.01
C VAL A 133 11.77 -22.32 4.44
N PHE A 134 12.03 -21.15 4.99
CA PHE A 134 12.42 -20.94 6.37
C PHE A 134 11.82 -19.66 6.89
N ASN A 135 11.31 -19.67 8.13
CA ASN A 135 10.75 -18.50 8.78
C ASN A 135 11.16 -18.48 10.24
N SER A 136 11.73 -17.38 10.67
CA SER A 136 12.04 -17.11 12.07
C SER A 136 11.40 -15.79 12.49
N ARG A 137 10.72 -15.81 13.61
CA ARG A 137 10.07 -14.63 14.18
C ARG A 137 10.65 -14.36 15.56
N THR A 138 11.28 -13.22 15.70
CA THR A 138 11.73 -12.71 16.98
C THR A 138 11.00 -11.39 17.23
N SER A 139 10.10 -11.38 18.21
CA SER A 139 9.22 -10.23 18.38
C SER A 139 8.79 -10.07 19.85
N SER A 140 8.95 -8.87 20.35
CA SER A 140 8.34 -8.43 21.62
C SER A 140 6.96 -7.80 21.41
N LEU A 141 6.51 -7.63 20.16
CA LEU A 141 5.21 -7.04 19.82
C LEU A 141 4.07 -8.06 19.94
N HIS A 142 4.27 -9.27 19.44
CA HIS A 142 3.22 -10.29 19.39
C HIS A 142 2.56 -10.56 20.75
N PRO A 143 3.31 -10.63 21.87
CA PRO A 143 2.70 -10.86 23.17
C PRO A 143 1.69 -9.79 23.59
N LEU A 144 1.80 -8.57 23.06
CA LEU A 144 0.86 -7.48 23.38
C LEU A 144 -0.55 -7.77 22.86
N PHE A 145 -0.67 -8.58 21.81
CA PHE A 145 -1.93 -8.86 21.11
C PHE A 145 -2.47 -10.26 21.37
N GLN A 146 -1.80 -11.04 22.23
CA GLN A 146 -2.23 -12.39 22.62
C GLN A 146 -3.09 -12.42 23.90
N ARG A 147 -3.21 -11.27 24.57
CA ARG A 147 -4.02 -11.11 25.77
C ARG A 147 -5.40 -10.59 25.37
N GLY A 148 -6.26 -11.53 25.05
CA GLY A 148 -7.65 -11.26 24.74
C GLY A 148 -8.50 -12.46 25.03
#